data_41d57cea1707e6995bb7674216b53551
#
_entry.id   41d57cea1707e6995bb7674216b53551
#
_cell.length_a   1.000
_cell.length_b   1.000
_cell.length_c   1.000
_cell.angle_alpha   90.00
_cell.angle_beta   90.00
_cell.angle_gamma   90.00
#
_symmetry.space_group_name_H-M   'P 1'
#
loop_
_entity.id
_entity.type
_entity.pdbx_description
1 polymer ?
#
loop_
_entity_poly.entity_id
_entity_poly.type
_entity_poly.pdbx_seq_one_letter_code
_entity_poly.pdbx_strand_id
1 'polypeptide(L)'
;MNNYTFDFCQYKQKINQKRKVHISVYIVIIILLIGMAFFLNQKNSTVDFHFVETGNFLNYKDANTHASELKQQNAGGYIFFDGTYHVLACAYLNEKDAKAVASNLNAQYEQAKYFSLSTKQFNQKNFNKAEKNTILKVINANEKVINDFYSLIMDETSTQKNLKLERLYHYYTNEIEDFFNLFKINSKISTLKEKILTIQDCLRENLDEYMMKYNLIKISITHYSFLEFFC
;
A
#
# COMPACT_ATOMS: atom_id res chain seq x y z
N MET A 1 -74.29 38.64 -19.01
CA MET A 1 -73.38 38.61 -17.85
C MET A 1 -72.84 37.18 -17.75
N ASN A 2 -71.62 36.98 -18.20
CA ASN A 2 -71.00 35.68 -18.09
C ASN A 2 -70.31 35.55 -16.70
N ASN A 3 -70.86 34.70 -15.81
CA ASN A 3 -70.29 34.39 -14.54
C ASN A 3 -69.13 33.36 -14.73
N TYR A 4 -67.91 33.85 -14.79
CA TYR A 4 -66.75 32.99 -14.68
C TYR A 4 -66.56 32.59 -13.20
N THR A 5 -67.04 31.41 -12.83
CA THR A 5 -66.68 30.80 -11.53
C THR A 5 -65.31 30.26 -11.67
N PHE A 6 -64.35 30.91 -10.98
CA PHE A 6 -62.97 30.46 -10.91
C PHE A 6 -62.89 29.21 -10.01
N ASP A 7 -62.64 28.02 -10.60
CA ASP A 7 -62.59 26.76 -9.86
C ASP A 7 -61.25 26.64 -9.12
N PHE A 8 -61.31 27.06 -7.87
CA PHE A 8 -60.19 27.06 -6.94
C PHE A 8 -59.61 25.63 -6.68
N CYS A 9 -60.46 24.59 -6.85
CA CYS A 9 -60.04 23.19 -6.66
C CYS A 9 -59.14 22.71 -7.81
N GLN A 10 -59.47 23.03 -9.04
CA GLN A 10 -58.64 22.69 -10.21
C GLN A 10 -57.29 23.41 -10.19
N TYR A 11 -57.26 24.67 -9.74
CA TYR A 11 -56.03 25.45 -9.63
C TYR A 11 -55.08 24.87 -8.55
N LYS A 12 -55.66 24.45 -7.38
CA LYS A 12 -54.89 23.80 -6.30
C LYS A 12 -54.34 22.43 -6.71
N GLN A 13 -55.10 21.66 -7.51
CA GLN A 13 -54.61 20.39 -8.06
C GLN A 13 -53.44 20.56 -9.04
N LYS A 14 -53.52 21.56 -9.93
CA LYS A 14 -52.45 21.91 -10.89
C LYS A 14 -51.15 22.34 -10.18
N ILE A 15 -51.26 23.12 -9.10
CA ILE A 15 -50.10 23.55 -8.32
C ILE A 15 -49.46 22.35 -7.61
N ASN A 16 -50.26 21.45 -7.04
CA ASN A 16 -49.75 20.24 -6.36
C ASN A 16 -49.11 19.25 -7.34
N GLN A 17 -49.64 19.10 -8.55
CA GLN A 17 -49.01 18.29 -9.60
C GLN A 17 -47.65 18.88 -10.03
N LYS A 18 -47.57 20.21 -10.29
CA LYS A 18 -46.32 20.86 -10.63
C LYS A 18 -45.27 20.72 -9.50
N ARG A 19 -45.67 20.89 -8.23
CA ARG A 19 -44.76 20.65 -7.07
C ARG A 19 -44.25 19.22 -6.99
N LYS A 20 -45.10 18.20 -7.20
CA LYS A 20 -44.69 16.78 -7.19
C LYS A 20 -43.70 16.47 -8.32
N VAL A 21 -43.89 17.03 -9.52
CA VAL A 21 -42.97 16.87 -10.66
C VAL A 21 -41.61 17.51 -10.36
N HIS A 22 -41.59 18.71 -9.76
CA HIS A 22 -40.33 19.34 -9.38
C HIS A 22 -39.57 18.54 -8.28
N ILE A 23 -40.29 18.05 -7.27
CA ILE A 23 -39.67 17.25 -6.21
C ILE A 23 -39.07 15.94 -6.76
N SER A 24 -39.78 15.23 -7.66
CA SER A 24 -39.23 14.01 -8.28
C SER A 24 -38.02 14.29 -9.18
N VAL A 25 -37.98 15.40 -9.89
CA VAL A 25 -36.80 15.81 -10.68
C VAL A 25 -35.59 16.11 -9.78
N TYR A 26 -35.81 16.81 -8.67
CA TYR A 26 -34.72 17.06 -7.70
C TYR A 26 -34.17 15.78 -7.08
N ILE A 27 -35.05 14.82 -6.75
CA ILE A 27 -34.63 13.50 -6.21
C ILE A 27 -33.79 12.75 -7.24
N VAL A 28 -34.17 12.73 -8.51
CA VAL A 28 -33.39 12.08 -9.58
C VAL A 28 -32.02 12.76 -9.76
N ILE A 29 -31.99 14.10 -9.75
CA ILE A 29 -30.72 14.85 -9.84
C ILE A 29 -29.80 14.52 -8.64
N ILE A 30 -30.34 14.46 -7.42
CA ILE A 30 -29.57 14.11 -6.22
C ILE A 30 -29.03 12.68 -6.33
N ILE A 31 -29.84 11.71 -6.79
CA ILE A 31 -29.38 10.32 -6.99
C ILE A 31 -28.29 10.26 -8.07
N LEU A 32 -28.41 11.01 -9.15
CA LEU A 32 -27.38 11.09 -10.19
C LEU A 32 -26.09 11.75 -9.68
N LEU A 33 -26.19 12.79 -8.86
CA LEU A 33 -25.01 13.44 -8.25
C LEU A 33 -24.32 12.52 -7.23
N ILE A 34 -25.09 11.78 -6.42
CA ILE A 34 -24.55 10.78 -5.48
C ILE A 34 -23.91 9.64 -6.29
N GLY A 35 -24.56 9.14 -7.35
CA GLY A 35 -24.01 8.13 -8.25
C GLY A 35 -22.71 8.61 -8.91
N MET A 36 -22.69 9.83 -9.42
CA MET A 36 -21.50 10.44 -10.03
C MET A 36 -20.38 10.67 -9.00
N ALA A 37 -20.70 11.11 -7.78
CA ALA A 37 -19.74 11.21 -6.68
C ALA A 37 -19.17 9.84 -6.26
N PHE A 38 -20.00 8.78 -6.31
CA PHE A 38 -19.56 7.40 -6.06
C PHE A 38 -18.64 6.90 -7.20
N PHE A 39 -18.95 7.21 -8.46
CA PHE A 39 -18.09 6.88 -9.60
C PHE A 39 -16.79 7.70 -9.61
N LEU A 40 -16.84 8.97 -9.22
CA LEU A 40 -15.64 9.83 -9.13
C LEU A 40 -14.77 9.48 -7.92
N ASN A 41 -15.36 8.92 -6.85
CA ASN A 41 -14.63 8.38 -5.69
C ASN A 41 -14.10 6.95 -5.87
N GLN A 42 -14.41 6.26 -6.96
CA GLN A 42 -13.58 5.15 -7.43
C GLN A 42 -12.28 5.71 -8.04
N LYS A 43 -11.61 6.61 -7.35
CA LYS A 43 -10.17 6.81 -7.51
C LYS A 43 -9.55 5.42 -7.39
N ASN A 44 -8.83 5.01 -8.41
CA ASN A 44 -7.91 3.88 -8.32
C ASN A 44 -7.12 4.07 -7.04
N SER A 45 -7.52 3.39 -5.96
CA SER A 45 -6.82 3.50 -4.70
C SER A 45 -5.42 2.96 -4.94
N THR A 46 -4.43 3.80 -4.73
CA THR A 46 -3.02 3.44 -4.78
C THR A 46 -2.59 2.95 -3.42
N VAL A 47 -1.61 2.08 -3.41
CA VAL A 47 -0.84 1.70 -2.22
C VAL A 47 0.51 2.39 -2.36
N ASP A 48 0.86 3.21 -1.38
CA ASP A 48 2.08 3.97 -1.38
C ASP A 48 3.07 3.41 -0.35
N PHE A 49 4.34 3.32 -0.76
CA PHE A 49 5.46 2.88 0.06
C PHE A 49 6.40 4.05 0.23
N HIS A 50 6.81 4.33 1.46
CA HIS A 50 7.54 5.53 1.83
C HIS A 50 8.93 5.19 2.34
N PHE A 51 9.95 5.83 1.77
CA PHE A 51 11.35 5.58 2.08
C PHE A 51 12.12 6.87 2.27
N VAL A 52 13.27 6.76 2.92
CA VAL A 52 14.30 7.79 2.91
C VAL A 52 15.45 7.30 2.05
N GLU A 53 15.72 8.00 0.95
CA GLU A 53 16.85 7.82 0.07
C GLU A 53 17.99 8.72 0.52
N THR A 54 19.21 8.20 0.55
CA THR A 54 20.42 8.95 0.92
C THR A 54 21.41 9.11 -0.22
N GLY A 55 21.15 8.53 -1.38
CA GLY A 55 21.95 8.69 -2.57
C GLY A 55 21.31 8.04 -3.80
N ASN A 56 21.59 8.63 -4.97
CA ASN A 56 21.17 8.12 -6.27
C ASN A 56 22.41 8.06 -7.18
N PHE A 57 22.68 6.91 -7.76
CA PHE A 57 23.92 6.63 -8.49
C PHE A 57 23.64 6.05 -9.87
N LEU A 58 24.50 6.38 -10.84
CA LEU A 58 24.39 5.82 -12.19
C LEU A 58 25.00 4.42 -12.30
N ASN A 59 25.86 4.03 -11.38
CA ASN A 59 26.48 2.70 -11.38
C ASN A 59 26.35 1.99 -10.02
N TYR A 60 26.33 0.67 -10.07
CA TYR A 60 26.15 -0.18 -8.90
C TYR A 60 27.31 -0.08 -7.89
N LYS A 61 28.55 0.13 -8.37
CA LYS A 61 29.74 0.15 -7.50
C LYS A 61 29.65 1.31 -6.50
N ASP A 62 29.31 2.51 -6.96
CA ASP A 62 29.20 3.70 -6.10
C ASP A 62 28.01 3.54 -5.14
N ALA A 63 26.86 3.04 -5.63
CA ALA A 63 25.72 2.74 -4.79
C ALA A 63 26.08 1.73 -3.69
N ASN A 64 26.82 0.67 -4.01
CA ASN A 64 27.20 -0.36 -3.06
C ASN A 64 28.23 0.16 -2.03
N THR A 65 29.13 1.06 -2.43
CA THR A 65 30.04 1.73 -1.49
C THR A 65 29.25 2.55 -0.47
N HIS A 66 28.32 3.39 -0.95
CA HIS A 66 27.45 4.20 -0.08
C HIS A 66 26.55 3.34 0.82
N ALA A 67 25.96 2.27 0.30
CA ALA A 67 25.17 1.32 1.08
C ALA A 67 26.00 0.66 2.20
N SER A 68 27.27 0.36 1.94
CA SER A 68 28.17 -0.20 2.94
C SER A 68 28.53 0.80 4.06
N GLU A 69 28.63 2.08 3.74
CA GLU A 69 28.81 3.16 4.73
C GLU A 69 27.57 3.29 5.62
N LEU A 70 26.36 3.24 5.05
CA LEU A 70 25.10 3.25 5.81
C LEU A 70 24.99 2.05 6.74
N LYS A 71 25.43 0.87 6.30
CA LYS A 71 25.48 -0.32 7.14
C LYS A 71 26.32 -0.10 8.39
N GLN A 72 27.50 0.52 8.26
CA GLN A 72 28.36 0.83 9.41
C GLN A 72 27.71 1.81 10.41
N GLN A 73 26.71 2.55 9.94
CA GLN A 73 25.93 3.49 10.75
C GLN A 73 24.58 2.90 11.22
N ASN A 74 24.39 1.59 11.11
CA ASN A 74 23.15 0.88 11.43
C ASN A 74 21.91 1.39 10.65
N ALA A 75 22.10 1.94 9.43
CA ALA A 75 21.02 2.24 8.51
C ALA A 75 20.83 1.13 7.47
N GLY A 76 19.68 1.05 6.81
CA GLY A 76 19.32 -0.10 5.96
C GLY A 76 20.24 -0.33 4.77
N GLY A 77 20.62 0.71 4.02
CA GLY A 77 21.51 0.60 2.87
C GLY A 77 21.01 -0.35 1.77
N TYR A 78 19.69 -0.40 1.54
CA TYR A 78 19.12 -1.23 0.48
C TYR A 78 19.27 -0.52 -0.87
N ILE A 79 19.74 -1.25 -1.91
CA ILE A 79 19.89 -0.71 -3.26
C ILE A 79 18.67 -1.10 -4.08
N PHE A 80 17.89 -0.11 -4.53
CA PHE A 80 16.77 -0.26 -5.44
C PHE A 80 17.15 0.28 -6.81
N PHE A 81 16.75 -0.40 -7.90
CA PHE A 81 17.04 0.00 -9.27
C PHE A 81 15.75 0.20 -10.07
N ASP A 82 15.59 1.38 -10.67
CA ASP A 82 14.50 1.73 -11.58
C ASP A 82 14.99 2.47 -12.86
N GLY A 83 16.27 2.30 -13.18
CA GLY A 83 17.02 3.03 -14.22
C GLY A 83 18.23 3.72 -13.62
N THR A 84 18.18 4.06 -12.33
CA THR A 84 19.30 4.48 -11.49
C THR A 84 19.31 3.67 -10.19
N TYR A 85 20.44 3.72 -9.44
CA TYR A 85 20.61 2.97 -8.20
C TYR A 85 20.30 3.88 -7.00
N HIS A 86 19.11 3.73 -6.43
CA HIS A 86 18.68 4.43 -5.23
C HIS A 86 19.17 3.69 -3.99
N VAL A 87 19.85 4.36 -3.09
CA VAL A 87 20.26 3.78 -1.81
C VAL A 87 19.30 4.23 -0.72
N LEU A 88 18.53 3.28 -0.19
CA LEU A 88 17.45 3.50 0.76
C LEU A 88 17.93 3.20 2.18
N ALA A 89 17.83 4.17 3.07
CA ALA A 89 18.28 4.06 4.46
C ALA A 89 17.20 3.50 5.39
N CYS A 90 15.93 3.85 5.17
CA CYS A 90 14.80 3.47 6.01
C CYS A 90 13.53 3.35 5.20
N ALA A 91 12.55 2.54 5.69
CA ALA A 91 11.16 2.51 5.23
C ALA A 91 10.23 3.00 6.34
N TYR A 92 9.12 3.64 5.98
CA TYR A 92 8.15 4.22 6.88
C TYR A 92 6.72 3.84 6.49
N LEU A 93 5.81 3.80 7.48
CA LEU A 93 4.39 3.48 7.23
C LEU A 93 3.61 4.69 6.69
N ASN A 94 4.14 5.90 6.83
CA ASN A 94 3.48 7.10 6.37
C ASN A 94 4.47 8.13 5.80
N GLU A 95 3.95 8.94 4.89
CA GLU A 95 4.68 9.98 4.18
C GLU A 95 5.28 11.05 5.10
N LYS A 96 4.53 11.44 6.14
CA LYS A 96 4.92 12.53 7.05
C LYS A 96 6.21 12.19 7.80
N ASP A 97 6.29 10.97 8.33
CA ASP A 97 7.47 10.52 9.08
C ASP A 97 8.67 10.36 8.15
N ALA A 98 8.47 9.77 6.96
CA ALA A 98 9.53 9.66 5.96
C ALA A 98 10.10 11.03 5.55
N LYS A 99 9.23 12.01 5.30
CA LYS A 99 9.65 13.38 4.95
C LYS A 99 10.37 14.08 6.10
N ALA A 100 9.89 13.92 7.33
CA ALA A 100 10.52 14.52 8.51
C ALA A 100 11.93 13.99 8.72
N VAL A 101 12.11 12.67 8.60
CA VAL A 101 13.44 12.04 8.73
C VAL A 101 14.34 12.39 7.56
N ALA A 102 13.86 12.39 6.32
CA ALA A 102 14.63 12.83 5.17
C ALA A 102 15.16 14.26 5.34
N SER A 103 14.30 15.18 5.83
CA SER A 103 14.68 16.56 6.12
C SER A 103 15.77 16.67 7.20
N ASN A 104 15.67 15.87 8.26
CA ASN A 104 16.67 15.84 9.33
C ASN A 104 18.00 15.26 8.87
N LEU A 105 17.96 14.19 8.07
CA LEU A 105 19.17 13.55 7.53
C LEU A 105 19.85 14.40 6.45
N ASN A 106 19.12 15.27 5.75
CA ASN A 106 19.72 16.16 4.74
C ASN A 106 20.76 17.12 5.32
N ALA A 107 20.73 17.40 6.61
CA ALA A 107 21.79 18.13 7.30
C ALA A 107 23.11 17.32 7.39
N GLN A 108 23.04 16.00 7.37
CA GLN A 108 24.18 15.07 7.47
C GLN A 108 24.57 14.48 6.11
N TYR A 109 23.59 14.22 5.27
CA TYR A 109 23.75 13.69 3.92
C TYR A 109 23.08 14.67 2.95
N GLU A 110 23.87 15.44 2.19
CA GLU A 110 23.37 16.47 1.25
C GLU A 110 22.35 15.96 0.22
N GLN A 111 22.28 14.64 -0.01
CA GLN A 111 21.37 13.97 -0.96
C GLN A 111 20.19 13.27 -0.29
N ALA A 112 20.04 13.38 1.04
CA ALA A 112 18.94 12.70 1.71
C ALA A 112 17.59 13.33 1.30
N LYS A 113 16.69 12.51 0.78
CA LYS A 113 15.36 12.94 0.33
C LYS A 113 14.30 11.87 0.57
N TYR A 114 13.06 12.31 0.59
CA TYR A 114 11.91 11.42 0.53
C TYR A 114 11.82 10.73 -0.82
N PHE A 115 11.61 9.42 -0.81
CA PHE A 115 11.38 8.58 -1.98
C PHE A 115 10.11 7.75 -1.78
N SER A 116 9.28 7.61 -2.81
CA SER A 116 8.07 6.81 -2.75
C SER A 116 7.87 5.96 -3.99
N LEU A 117 7.31 4.78 -3.75
CA LEU A 117 6.80 3.88 -4.79
C LEU A 117 5.29 3.79 -4.63
N SER A 118 4.55 3.93 -5.72
CA SER A 118 3.09 3.84 -5.73
C SER A 118 2.64 2.78 -6.72
N THR A 119 1.72 1.91 -6.30
CA THR A 119 1.10 0.91 -7.19
C THR A 119 -0.40 0.91 -7.02
N LYS A 120 -1.11 0.34 -8.00
CA LYS A 120 -2.55 0.16 -7.90
C LYS A 120 -2.89 -0.96 -6.93
N GLN A 121 -4.07 -0.88 -6.34
CA GLN A 121 -4.61 -2.00 -5.58
C GLN A 121 -4.89 -3.20 -6.50
N PHE A 122 -4.85 -4.39 -5.91
CA PHE A 122 -5.12 -5.65 -6.58
C PHE A 122 -6.42 -5.63 -7.40
N ASN A 123 -6.31 -5.85 -8.72
CA ASN A 123 -7.45 -5.93 -9.62
C ASN A 123 -8.03 -7.36 -9.62
N GLN A 124 -9.21 -7.50 -9.05
CA GLN A 124 -9.88 -8.79 -8.84
C GLN A 124 -10.55 -9.39 -10.09
N LYS A 125 -10.62 -8.67 -11.22
CA LYS A 125 -11.49 -9.02 -12.36
C LYS A 125 -11.12 -10.35 -13.04
N ASN A 126 -9.84 -10.71 -13.04
CA ASN A 126 -9.29 -11.84 -13.81
C ASN A 126 -9.16 -13.16 -13.00
N PHE A 127 -9.67 -13.20 -11.78
CA PHE A 127 -9.49 -14.32 -10.88
C PHE A 127 -10.82 -14.90 -10.43
N ASN A 128 -10.89 -16.21 -10.23
CA ASN A 128 -12.03 -16.85 -9.61
C ASN A 128 -12.09 -16.54 -8.11
N LYS A 129 -13.19 -16.90 -7.44
CA LYS A 129 -13.43 -16.55 -6.03
C LYS A 129 -12.36 -17.13 -5.07
N ALA A 130 -11.90 -18.36 -5.31
CA ALA A 130 -10.90 -19.00 -4.47
C ALA A 130 -9.53 -18.32 -4.63
N GLU A 131 -9.12 -18.06 -5.88
CA GLU A 131 -7.88 -17.35 -6.20
C GLU A 131 -7.86 -15.95 -5.59
N LYS A 132 -8.97 -15.19 -5.75
CA LYS A 132 -9.11 -13.86 -5.15
C LYS A 132 -8.90 -13.87 -3.63
N ASN A 133 -9.59 -14.77 -2.95
CA ASN A 133 -9.51 -14.86 -1.49
C ASN A 133 -8.10 -15.21 -1.05
N THR A 134 -7.45 -16.14 -1.74
CA THR A 134 -6.08 -16.56 -1.42
C THR A 134 -5.07 -15.45 -1.68
N ILE A 135 -5.19 -14.72 -2.80
CA ILE A 135 -4.32 -13.57 -3.09
C ILE A 135 -4.52 -12.45 -2.06
N LEU A 136 -5.77 -12.10 -1.73
CA LEU A 136 -6.09 -11.10 -0.71
C LEU A 136 -5.55 -11.50 0.67
N LYS A 137 -5.60 -12.80 1.02
CA LYS A 137 -5.02 -13.30 2.26
C LYS A 137 -3.51 -13.03 2.32
N VAL A 138 -2.78 -13.27 1.23
CA VAL A 138 -1.34 -12.98 1.14
C VAL A 138 -1.07 -11.45 1.19
N ILE A 139 -1.86 -10.63 0.48
CA ILE A 139 -1.72 -9.17 0.54
C ILE A 139 -1.87 -8.67 1.99
N ASN A 140 -2.94 -9.08 2.68
CA ASN A 140 -3.17 -8.70 4.07
C ASN A 140 -2.07 -9.20 5.01
N ALA A 141 -1.54 -10.42 4.76
CA ALA A 141 -0.42 -10.95 5.52
C ALA A 141 0.86 -10.12 5.33
N ASN A 142 1.17 -9.72 4.08
CA ASN A 142 2.30 -8.85 3.77
C ASN A 142 2.19 -7.49 4.48
N GLU A 143 1.02 -6.84 4.40
CA GLU A 143 0.75 -5.56 5.06
C GLU A 143 0.90 -5.67 6.58
N LYS A 144 0.35 -6.75 7.18
CA LYS A 144 0.51 -7.00 8.61
C LYS A 144 1.98 -7.19 8.99
N VAL A 145 2.74 -7.96 8.18
CA VAL A 145 4.18 -8.16 8.41
C VAL A 145 4.92 -6.81 8.37
N ILE A 146 4.66 -5.96 7.40
CA ILE A 146 5.28 -4.63 7.31
C ILE A 146 4.99 -3.81 8.58
N ASN A 147 3.72 -3.75 9.00
CA ASN A 147 3.31 -2.99 10.17
C ASN A 147 3.94 -3.52 11.48
N ASP A 148 3.88 -4.83 11.71
CA ASP A 148 4.40 -5.45 12.91
C ASP A 148 5.93 -5.37 12.96
N PHE A 149 6.60 -5.57 11.82
CA PHE A 149 8.06 -5.48 11.71
C PHE A 149 8.55 -4.04 11.92
N TYR A 150 7.85 -3.06 11.35
CA TYR A 150 8.10 -1.64 11.63
C TYR A 150 7.98 -1.33 13.12
N SER A 151 6.92 -1.82 13.77
CA SER A 151 6.70 -1.64 15.21
C SER A 151 7.82 -2.26 16.05
N LEU A 152 8.38 -3.41 15.62
CA LEU A 152 9.52 -4.06 16.28
C LEU A 152 10.81 -3.23 16.19
N ILE A 153 11.02 -2.52 15.07
CA ILE A 153 12.18 -1.64 14.89
C ILE A 153 12.06 -0.41 15.79
N MET A 154 10.85 0.18 15.86
CA MET A 154 10.59 1.39 16.64
C MET A 154 10.54 1.15 18.15
N ASP A 155 10.34 -0.10 18.60
CA ASP A 155 10.35 -0.48 20.01
C ASP A 155 11.78 -0.75 20.48
N GLU A 156 12.53 0.28 20.85
CA GLU A 156 13.92 0.18 21.33
C GLU A 156 14.06 -0.64 22.63
N THR A 157 12.98 -0.73 23.43
CA THR A 157 13.02 -1.32 24.78
C THR A 157 12.66 -2.80 24.82
N SER A 158 12.26 -3.40 23.69
CA SER A 158 11.73 -4.76 23.68
C SER A 158 12.83 -5.81 23.83
N THR A 159 12.96 -6.36 25.03
CA THR A 159 13.78 -7.57 25.31
C THR A 159 13.22 -8.82 24.63
N GLN A 160 12.04 -8.76 24.02
CA GLN A 160 11.34 -9.88 23.38
C GLN A 160 11.29 -9.78 21.85
N LYS A 161 12.19 -8.99 21.24
CA LYS A 161 12.19 -8.81 19.77
C LYS A 161 12.23 -10.14 19.02
N ASN A 162 13.13 -11.03 19.40
CA ASN A 162 13.27 -12.35 18.74
C ASN A 162 12.01 -13.21 18.87
N LEU A 163 11.36 -13.23 20.05
CA LEU A 163 10.12 -13.97 20.24
C LEU A 163 8.97 -13.40 19.43
N LYS A 164 8.88 -12.08 19.32
CA LYS A 164 7.88 -11.41 18.48
C LYS A 164 8.11 -11.70 16.99
N LEU A 165 9.40 -11.72 16.57
CA LEU A 165 9.79 -12.03 15.19
C LEU A 165 9.48 -13.48 14.83
N GLU A 166 9.77 -14.43 15.72
CA GLU A 166 9.41 -15.84 15.58
C GLU A 166 7.89 -16.03 15.40
N ARG A 167 7.09 -15.36 16.25
CA ARG A 167 5.62 -15.37 16.13
C ARG A 167 5.15 -14.80 14.79
N LEU A 168 5.79 -13.73 14.33
CA LEU A 168 5.45 -13.11 13.03
C LEU A 168 5.80 -14.05 11.88
N TYR A 169 6.94 -14.75 11.96
CA TYR A 169 7.34 -15.78 11.00
C TYR A 169 6.33 -16.93 10.93
N HIS A 170 5.92 -17.48 12.09
CA HIS A 170 4.91 -18.55 12.15
C HIS A 170 3.55 -18.08 11.62
N TYR A 171 3.12 -16.88 12.00
CA TYR A 171 1.89 -16.27 11.46
C TYR A 171 1.96 -16.21 9.94
N TYR A 172 3.02 -15.62 9.39
CA TYR A 172 3.16 -15.45 7.94
C TYR A 172 3.20 -16.80 7.21
N THR A 173 3.94 -17.77 7.73
CA THR A 173 4.02 -19.12 7.16
C THR A 173 2.64 -19.78 7.04
N ASN A 174 1.81 -19.68 8.06
CA ASN A 174 0.43 -20.21 8.04
C ASN A 174 -0.47 -19.49 7.03
N GLU A 175 -0.32 -18.15 6.91
CA GLU A 175 -1.15 -17.36 6.00
C GLU A 175 -0.84 -17.63 4.51
N ILE A 176 0.40 -17.98 4.18
CA ILE A 176 0.82 -18.24 2.79
C ILE A 176 0.63 -19.68 2.33
N GLU A 177 0.36 -20.62 3.23
CA GLU A 177 0.24 -22.06 2.91
C GLU A 177 -0.82 -22.32 1.83
N ASP A 178 -1.99 -21.72 1.96
CA ASP A 178 -3.09 -21.87 1.00
C ASP A 178 -2.69 -21.40 -0.40
N PHE A 179 -1.85 -20.35 -0.50
CA PHE A 179 -1.36 -19.86 -1.78
C PHE A 179 -0.50 -20.89 -2.48
N PHE A 180 0.44 -21.53 -1.77
CA PHE A 180 1.29 -22.58 -2.34
C PHE A 180 0.48 -23.82 -2.72
N ASN A 181 -0.55 -24.16 -1.96
CA ASN A 181 -1.43 -25.28 -2.23
C ASN A 181 -2.30 -25.05 -3.48
N LEU A 182 -2.90 -23.86 -3.62
CA LEU A 182 -3.79 -23.54 -4.74
C LEU A 182 -3.01 -23.38 -6.07
N PHE A 183 -1.81 -22.83 -6.04
CA PHE A 183 -1.04 -22.47 -7.23
C PHE A 183 0.15 -23.41 -7.51
N LYS A 184 0.05 -24.70 -7.13
CA LYS A 184 1.15 -25.68 -7.24
C LYS A 184 1.78 -25.79 -8.64
N ILE A 185 1.01 -25.64 -9.72
CA ILE A 185 1.39 -26.02 -11.09
C ILE A 185 1.51 -24.83 -12.05
N ASN A 186 1.22 -23.61 -11.62
CA ASN A 186 1.17 -22.47 -12.53
C ASN A 186 2.52 -21.76 -12.64
N SER A 187 3.19 -21.90 -13.78
CA SER A 187 4.50 -21.25 -14.05
C SER A 187 4.45 -19.72 -14.05
N LYS A 188 3.31 -19.11 -14.39
CA LYS A 188 3.14 -17.66 -14.36
C LYS A 188 3.20 -17.09 -12.93
N ILE A 189 2.97 -17.93 -11.94
CA ILE A 189 2.93 -17.55 -10.51
C ILE A 189 4.26 -17.87 -9.79
N SER A 190 5.24 -18.48 -10.50
CA SER A 190 6.55 -18.76 -9.91
C SER A 190 7.22 -17.51 -9.32
N THR A 191 7.17 -16.38 -10.04
CA THR A 191 7.70 -15.09 -9.58
C THR A 191 7.01 -14.58 -8.31
N LEU A 192 5.69 -14.80 -8.17
CA LEU A 192 4.97 -14.46 -6.94
C LEU A 192 5.39 -15.33 -5.76
N LYS A 193 5.62 -16.63 -6.00
CA LYS A 193 6.13 -17.55 -4.97
C LYS A 193 7.51 -17.09 -4.46
N GLU A 194 8.41 -16.71 -5.35
CA GLU A 194 9.72 -16.16 -4.97
C GLU A 194 9.59 -14.91 -4.11
N LYS A 195 8.67 -13.99 -4.44
CA LYS A 195 8.42 -12.80 -3.64
C LYS A 195 7.89 -13.14 -2.24
N ILE A 196 6.94 -14.09 -2.14
CA ILE A 196 6.41 -14.56 -0.87
C ILE A 196 7.53 -15.18 -0.01
N LEU A 197 8.35 -16.06 -0.61
CA LEU A 197 9.48 -16.68 0.09
C LEU A 197 10.53 -15.63 0.50
N THR A 198 10.77 -14.61 -0.31
CA THR A 198 11.67 -13.50 0.03
C THR A 198 11.20 -12.78 1.29
N ILE A 199 9.89 -12.52 1.43
CA ILE A 199 9.33 -11.91 2.64
C ILE A 199 9.50 -12.85 3.84
N GLN A 200 9.19 -14.14 3.66
CA GLN A 200 9.37 -15.15 4.72
C GLN A 200 10.82 -15.24 5.20
N ASP A 201 11.77 -15.21 4.28
CA ASP A 201 13.22 -15.27 4.60
C ASP A 201 13.69 -14.03 5.40
N CYS A 202 13.07 -12.86 5.13
CA CYS A 202 13.36 -11.64 5.89
C CYS A 202 12.90 -11.71 7.36
N LEU A 203 12.03 -12.64 7.71
CA LEU A 203 11.49 -12.82 9.08
C LEU A 203 12.29 -13.83 9.91
N ARG A 204 13.37 -14.43 9.36
CA ARG A 204 14.19 -15.40 10.10
C ARG A 204 14.91 -14.73 11.25
N GLU A 205 15.13 -15.51 12.31
CA GLU A 205 15.69 -15.07 13.60
C GLU A 205 17.11 -14.51 13.54
N ASN A 206 17.53 -13.83 14.62
CA ASN A 206 18.86 -13.25 14.84
C ASN A 206 19.22 -12.08 13.91
N LEU A 207 18.29 -11.14 13.76
CA LEU A 207 18.54 -9.91 13.02
C LEU A 207 19.15 -8.85 13.93
N ASP A 208 20.34 -8.35 13.58
CA ASP A 208 20.87 -7.12 14.15
C ASP A 208 20.05 -5.89 13.70
N GLU A 209 20.32 -4.74 14.28
CA GLU A 209 19.57 -3.52 14.01
C GLU A 209 19.63 -3.10 12.54
N TYR A 210 20.80 -3.23 11.92
CA TYR A 210 20.98 -2.98 10.50
C TYR A 210 20.12 -3.91 9.65
N MET A 211 20.20 -5.24 9.93
CA MET A 211 19.44 -6.24 9.17
C MET A 211 17.92 -6.05 9.30
N MET A 212 17.44 -5.62 10.47
CA MET A 212 16.04 -5.31 10.65
C MET A 212 15.60 -4.14 9.75
N LYS A 213 16.35 -3.04 9.70
CA LYS A 213 16.05 -1.90 8.83
C LYS A 213 16.15 -2.28 7.35
N TYR A 214 17.20 -3.01 6.97
CA TYR A 214 17.38 -3.54 5.62
C TYR A 214 16.21 -4.45 5.20
N ASN A 215 15.82 -5.39 6.06
CA ASN A 215 14.71 -6.31 5.78
C ASN A 215 13.37 -5.60 5.69
N LEU A 216 13.09 -4.57 6.50
CA LEU A 216 11.87 -3.79 6.37
C LEU A 216 11.76 -3.14 4.98
N ILE A 217 12.86 -2.54 4.49
CA ILE A 217 12.89 -1.98 3.14
C ILE A 217 12.67 -3.08 2.10
N LYS A 218 13.38 -4.20 2.23
CA LYS A 218 13.29 -5.34 1.31
C LYS A 218 11.88 -5.93 1.28
N ILE A 219 11.21 -6.12 2.43
CA ILE A 219 9.82 -6.58 2.53
C ILE A 219 8.88 -5.60 1.81
N SER A 220 9.02 -4.30 2.07
CA SER A 220 8.18 -3.25 1.48
C SER A 220 8.30 -3.21 -0.06
N ILE A 221 9.53 -3.25 -0.59
CA ILE A 221 9.78 -3.30 -2.04
C ILE A 221 9.30 -4.62 -2.65
N THR A 222 9.47 -5.74 -1.94
CA THR A 222 8.97 -7.04 -2.41
C THR A 222 7.44 -7.06 -2.45
N HIS A 223 6.77 -6.46 -1.46
CA HIS A 223 5.31 -6.31 -1.47
C HIS A 223 4.83 -5.37 -2.59
N TYR A 224 5.48 -4.21 -2.78
CA TYR A 224 5.24 -3.34 -3.93
C TYR A 224 5.31 -4.13 -5.25
N SER A 225 6.40 -4.87 -5.46
CA SER A 225 6.60 -5.69 -6.66
C SER A 225 5.60 -6.86 -6.77
N PHE A 226 5.05 -7.36 -5.65
CA PHE A 226 3.99 -8.35 -5.63
C PHE A 226 2.68 -7.75 -6.15
N LEU A 227 2.33 -6.53 -5.72
CA LEU A 227 1.14 -5.81 -6.19
C LEU A 227 1.25 -5.41 -7.67
N GLU A 228 2.42 -4.95 -8.13
CA GLU A 228 2.69 -4.60 -9.53
C GLU A 228 2.42 -5.76 -10.51
N PHE A 229 2.57 -7.00 -10.05
CA PHE A 229 2.24 -8.18 -10.87
C PHE A 229 0.76 -8.22 -11.28
N PHE A 230 -0.12 -7.58 -10.54
CA PHE A 230 -1.57 -7.57 -10.77
C PHE A 230 -2.07 -6.28 -11.45
N CYS A 231 -1.19 -5.32 -11.73
CA CYS A 231 -1.50 -4.10 -12.44
C CYS A 231 -1.29 -4.24 -13.93
#